data_7cdbf8000cf0fb5e1f67c9424090e7d5
#
_entry.id   7cdbf8000cf0fb5e1f67c9424090e7d5
#
_cell.length_a   1.000
_cell.length_b   1.000
_cell.length_c   1.000
_cell.angle_alpha   90.00
_cell.angle_beta   90.00
_cell.angle_gamma   90.00
#
_symmetry.space_group_name_H-M   'P 1'
#
loop_
_entity.id
_entity.type
_entity.pdbx_description
1 polymer ?
#
loop_
_entity_poly.entity_id
_entity_poly.type
_entity_poly.pdbx_seq_one_letter_code
_entity_poly.pdbx_strand_id
1 'polypeptide(L)'
;LLMQPPVKGRVTMGLDPGYRMGCKVAVVDGTGKVLDTAVVYPTYGERQENEAIAALAKLIRKHGVEHIAIGNGTASRETEQMAVKLIRQVNEAGAHVSYMIVSEAGASVYSASPLAAEEFPQYDVNLRSAVSIARRLQDPLAELVKIDPKAIGVGQYQHDMPPKRLDEALNGVVEDCVNAVGVDVNTASPSLLQRVAGLNATTAKNVVAYREENGPFTSRKQILKVPKLGPKAFEQCAGFLRVPESRSVLDNTAVHPESYAAAEKLLSLTGHTLTDVRDGKLGDLNAQIRTYGEDRAAADCGVGVPTLRDVA
;
A
#
# COMPACT_ATOMS: atom_id res chain seq x y z
N LEU A 1 8.27 -7.13 4.99
CA LEU A 1 6.90 -6.69 5.23
C LEU A 1 6.51 -5.53 4.30
N LEU A 2 7.29 -4.43 4.30
CA LEU A 2 6.98 -3.21 3.51
C LEU A 2 6.84 -3.47 2.01
N MET A 3 7.65 -4.35 1.45
CA MET A 3 7.68 -4.68 0.02
C MET A 3 6.85 -5.91 -0.35
N GLN A 4 5.96 -6.35 0.52
CA GLN A 4 5.03 -7.43 0.21
C GLN A 4 4.08 -6.99 -0.93
N PRO A 5 3.84 -7.81 -1.95
CA PRO A 5 2.94 -7.46 -3.04
C PRO A 5 1.53 -7.15 -2.53
N PRO A 6 0.94 -6.02 -2.92
CA PRO A 6 -0.40 -5.64 -2.51
C PRO A 6 -1.49 -6.40 -3.27
N VAL A 7 -2.63 -6.64 -2.62
CA VAL A 7 -3.85 -7.17 -3.23
C VAL A 7 -4.90 -6.05 -3.25
N LYS A 8 -4.71 -5.09 -4.14
CA LYS A 8 -5.55 -3.87 -4.22
C LYS A 8 -6.91 -4.11 -4.87
N GLY A 9 -7.86 -3.26 -4.52
CA GLY A 9 -9.15 -3.15 -5.22
C GLY A 9 -10.15 -4.27 -4.92
N ARG A 10 -9.88 -5.13 -3.92
CA ARG A 10 -10.72 -6.26 -3.56
C ARG A 10 -11.35 -6.10 -2.18
N VAL A 11 -12.61 -6.49 -2.05
CA VAL A 11 -13.27 -6.53 -0.73
C VAL A 11 -12.58 -7.59 0.14
N THR A 12 -12.08 -7.17 1.29
CA THR A 12 -11.23 -7.99 2.16
C THR A 12 -11.82 -8.08 3.55
N MET A 13 -11.83 -9.28 4.11
CA MET A 13 -12.18 -9.54 5.51
C MET A 13 -10.91 -9.71 6.32
N GLY A 14 -10.70 -8.89 7.33
CA GLY A 14 -9.61 -9.04 8.30
C GLY A 14 -10.08 -9.82 9.52
N LEU A 15 -9.29 -10.80 9.92
CA LEU A 15 -9.48 -11.58 11.14
C LEU A 15 -8.32 -11.32 12.09
N ASP A 16 -8.63 -10.79 13.27
CA ASP A 16 -7.70 -10.63 14.39
C ASP A 16 -7.96 -11.75 15.41
N PRO A 17 -7.18 -12.83 15.37
CA PRO A 17 -7.42 -14.02 16.18
C PRO A 17 -7.25 -13.75 17.69
N GLY A 18 -8.04 -14.42 18.52
CA GLY A 18 -7.89 -14.38 19.96
C GLY A 18 -8.71 -15.46 20.66
N TYR A 19 -8.18 -16.00 21.78
CA TYR A 19 -8.90 -17.01 22.58
C TYR A 19 -9.99 -16.37 23.44
N ARG A 20 -9.63 -15.57 24.45
CA ARG A 20 -10.57 -15.09 25.46
C ARG A 20 -11.61 -14.09 24.94
N MET A 21 -11.16 -13.16 24.11
CA MET A 21 -11.99 -12.07 23.61
C MET A 21 -12.58 -12.36 22.22
N GLY A 22 -12.42 -13.60 21.75
CA GLY A 22 -12.85 -14.01 20.42
C GLY A 22 -11.99 -13.44 19.28
N CYS A 23 -12.33 -13.84 18.06
CA CYS A 23 -11.75 -13.33 16.83
C CYS A 23 -12.52 -12.08 16.41
N LYS A 24 -11.82 -10.95 16.27
CA LYS A 24 -12.38 -9.68 15.75
C LYS A 24 -12.36 -9.73 14.23
N VAL A 25 -13.45 -9.25 13.66
CA VAL A 25 -13.69 -9.30 12.22
C VAL A 25 -14.00 -7.90 11.70
N ALA A 26 -13.33 -7.51 10.63
CA ALA A 26 -13.65 -6.30 9.89
C ALA A 26 -13.72 -6.61 8.40
N VAL A 27 -14.75 -6.12 7.74
CA VAL A 27 -14.86 -6.17 6.27
C VAL A 27 -14.58 -4.77 5.73
N VAL A 28 -13.64 -4.68 4.80
CA VAL A 28 -13.29 -3.42 4.13
C VAL A 28 -13.52 -3.55 2.63
N ASP A 29 -13.96 -2.46 2.00
CA ASP A 29 -14.08 -2.41 0.54
C ASP A 29 -12.71 -2.34 -0.14
N GLY A 30 -12.70 -2.31 -1.48
CA GLY A 30 -11.46 -2.24 -2.25
C GLY A 30 -10.60 -0.99 -2.01
N THR A 31 -11.14 0.04 -1.36
CA THR A 31 -10.43 1.27 -0.98
C THR A 31 -9.99 1.29 0.49
N GLY A 32 -10.30 0.24 1.25
CA GLY A 32 -9.99 0.14 2.67
C GLY A 32 -11.03 0.76 3.61
N LYS A 33 -12.18 1.19 3.08
CA LYS A 33 -13.30 1.68 3.90
C LYS A 33 -14.00 0.54 4.61
N VAL A 34 -14.27 0.67 5.90
CA VAL A 34 -14.97 -0.33 6.69
C VAL A 34 -16.44 -0.41 6.28
N LEU A 35 -16.88 -1.62 5.92
CA LEU A 35 -18.26 -1.94 5.53
C LEU A 35 -19.03 -2.58 6.68
N ASP A 36 -18.37 -3.45 7.44
CA ASP A 36 -19.01 -4.20 8.53
C ASP A 36 -17.97 -4.69 9.54
N THR A 37 -18.42 -5.00 10.74
CA THR A 37 -17.62 -5.57 11.82
C THR A 37 -18.38 -6.67 12.55
N ALA A 38 -17.64 -7.61 13.14
CA ALA A 38 -18.21 -8.67 13.98
C ALA A 38 -17.19 -9.19 14.98
N VAL A 39 -17.66 -9.97 15.94
CA VAL A 39 -16.84 -10.77 16.83
C VAL A 39 -17.35 -12.21 16.80
N VAL A 40 -16.48 -13.16 16.58
CA VAL A 40 -16.80 -14.59 16.54
C VAL A 40 -15.89 -15.39 17.47
N TYR A 41 -16.32 -16.56 17.87
CA TYR A 41 -15.62 -17.38 18.89
C TYR A 41 -15.30 -18.79 18.36
N PRO A 42 -14.43 -18.94 17.35
CA PRO A 42 -14.19 -20.22 16.70
C PRO A 42 -13.47 -21.24 17.57
N THR A 43 -12.89 -20.83 18.71
CA THR A 43 -12.11 -21.67 19.61
C THR A 43 -12.89 -22.21 20.81
N TYR A 44 -14.18 -21.90 20.93
CA TYR A 44 -15.02 -22.27 22.06
C TYR A 44 -15.85 -23.56 21.86
N GLY A 45 -15.38 -24.42 20.95
CA GLY A 45 -16.03 -25.69 20.64
C GLY A 45 -16.72 -25.70 19.29
N GLU A 46 -17.14 -26.88 18.84
CA GLU A 46 -17.71 -27.10 17.49
C GLU A 46 -18.96 -26.26 17.20
N ARG A 47 -19.82 -26.10 18.19
CA ARG A 47 -21.02 -25.29 18.04
C ARG A 47 -20.68 -23.84 17.72
N GLN A 48 -19.78 -23.23 18.50
CA GLN A 48 -19.36 -21.85 18.31
C GLN A 48 -18.54 -21.68 17.02
N GLU A 49 -17.75 -22.67 16.63
CA GLU A 49 -17.09 -22.67 15.32
C GLU A 49 -18.11 -22.64 14.18
N ASN A 50 -19.16 -23.47 14.25
CA ASN A 50 -20.22 -23.49 13.24
C ASN A 50 -21.01 -22.17 13.21
N GLU A 51 -21.31 -21.58 14.37
CA GLU A 51 -21.93 -20.25 14.47
C GLU A 51 -21.03 -19.16 13.85
N ALA A 52 -19.71 -19.23 14.09
CA ALA A 52 -18.73 -18.33 13.48
C ALA A 52 -18.70 -18.48 11.95
N ILE A 53 -18.64 -19.69 11.43
CA ILE A 53 -18.68 -19.97 10.00
C ILE A 53 -19.97 -19.42 9.37
N ALA A 54 -21.13 -19.63 9.99
CA ALA A 54 -22.39 -19.11 9.49
C ALA A 54 -22.43 -17.57 9.46
N ALA A 55 -21.94 -16.92 10.51
CA ALA A 55 -21.86 -15.47 10.59
C ALA A 55 -20.93 -14.88 9.50
N LEU A 56 -19.73 -15.45 9.34
CA LEU A 56 -18.76 -15.00 8.35
C LEU A 56 -19.23 -15.29 6.90
N ALA A 57 -19.88 -16.43 6.66
CA ALA A 57 -20.49 -16.73 5.37
C ALA A 57 -21.57 -15.72 4.98
N LYS A 58 -22.33 -15.23 5.94
CA LYS A 58 -23.32 -14.16 5.73
C LYS A 58 -22.64 -12.84 5.33
N LEU A 59 -21.54 -12.45 6.01
CA LEU A 59 -20.78 -11.26 5.68
C LEU A 59 -20.14 -11.36 4.29
N ILE A 60 -19.58 -12.51 3.94
CA ILE A 60 -18.98 -12.78 2.63
C ILE A 60 -20.01 -12.56 1.51
N ARG A 61 -21.19 -13.15 1.65
CA ARG A 61 -22.28 -12.99 0.66
C ARG A 61 -22.82 -11.57 0.61
N LYS A 62 -22.98 -10.92 1.77
CA LYS A 62 -23.52 -9.55 1.86
C LYS A 62 -22.64 -8.53 1.17
N HIS A 63 -21.32 -8.65 1.31
CA HIS A 63 -20.35 -7.64 0.85
C HIS A 63 -19.52 -8.09 -0.35
N GLY A 64 -19.67 -9.32 -0.83
CA GLY A 64 -18.88 -9.83 -1.92
C GLY A 64 -17.40 -9.96 -1.57
N VAL A 65 -17.08 -10.48 -0.38
CA VAL A 65 -15.69 -10.66 0.07
C VAL A 65 -14.96 -11.63 -0.85
N GLU A 66 -13.78 -11.25 -1.31
CA GLU A 66 -12.92 -12.05 -2.18
C GLU A 66 -11.67 -12.58 -1.47
N HIS A 67 -11.19 -11.85 -0.45
CA HIS A 67 -10.00 -12.23 0.30
C HIS A 67 -10.23 -12.17 1.81
N ILE A 68 -9.60 -13.11 2.53
CA ILE A 68 -9.55 -13.13 3.98
C ILE A 68 -8.10 -12.97 4.42
N ALA A 69 -7.83 -11.93 5.21
CA ALA A 69 -6.53 -11.69 5.85
C ALA A 69 -6.60 -12.19 7.29
N ILE A 70 -5.75 -13.12 7.67
CA ILE A 70 -5.72 -13.70 9.02
C ILE A 70 -4.42 -13.25 9.70
N GLY A 71 -4.54 -12.56 10.84
CA GLY A 71 -3.39 -12.20 11.66
C GLY A 71 -2.64 -13.43 12.18
N ASN A 72 -1.31 -13.34 12.26
CA ASN A 72 -0.46 -14.47 12.63
C ASN A 72 -0.15 -14.59 14.15
N GLY A 73 -0.95 -13.95 14.98
CA GLY A 73 -0.76 -13.97 16.44
C GLY A 73 -1.40 -15.18 17.14
N THR A 74 -1.79 -14.94 18.37
CA THR A 74 -2.41 -15.96 19.23
C THR A 74 -3.70 -16.49 18.60
N ALA A 75 -3.93 -17.81 18.62
CA ALA A 75 -5.08 -18.51 18.03
C ALA A 75 -5.18 -18.42 16.48
N SER A 76 -4.12 -18.01 15.79
CA SER A 76 -4.11 -17.91 14.33
C SER A 76 -4.34 -19.27 13.65
N ARG A 77 -3.78 -20.34 14.20
CA ARG A 77 -3.90 -21.70 13.65
C ARG A 77 -5.34 -22.22 13.66
N GLU A 78 -6.03 -22.04 14.78
CA GLU A 78 -7.43 -22.42 14.93
C GLU A 78 -8.34 -21.57 14.05
N THR A 79 -8.04 -20.28 13.97
CA THR A 79 -8.77 -19.35 13.09
C THR A 79 -8.53 -19.71 11.61
N GLU A 80 -7.33 -20.11 11.23
CA GLU A 80 -7.03 -20.60 9.87
C GLU A 80 -7.82 -21.87 9.55
N GLN A 81 -7.88 -22.84 10.47
CA GLN A 81 -8.65 -24.07 10.30
C GLN A 81 -10.14 -23.79 10.10
N MET A 82 -10.71 -22.88 10.86
CA MET A 82 -12.08 -22.41 10.69
C MET A 82 -12.27 -21.72 9.32
N ALA A 83 -11.33 -20.84 8.93
CA ALA A 83 -11.38 -20.15 7.65
C ALA A 83 -11.33 -21.10 6.45
N VAL A 84 -10.55 -22.20 6.53
CA VAL A 84 -10.50 -23.22 5.48
C VAL A 84 -11.87 -23.90 5.31
N LYS A 85 -12.55 -24.24 6.42
CA LYS A 85 -13.91 -24.82 6.38
C LYS A 85 -14.91 -23.81 5.77
N LEU A 86 -14.85 -22.56 6.22
CA LEU A 86 -15.68 -21.46 5.70
C LEU A 86 -15.49 -21.28 4.19
N ILE A 87 -14.24 -21.16 3.73
CA ILE A 87 -13.91 -20.94 2.32
C ILE A 87 -14.41 -22.10 1.44
N ARG A 88 -14.22 -23.35 1.89
CA ARG A 88 -14.77 -24.51 1.18
C ARG A 88 -16.29 -24.38 1.00
N GLN A 89 -17.00 -24.10 2.08
CA GLN A 89 -18.45 -23.97 2.07
C GLN A 89 -18.95 -22.85 1.14
N VAL A 90 -18.33 -21.66 1.18
CA VAL A 90 -18.77 -20.53 0.36
C VAL A 90 -18.39 -20.70 -1.11
N ASN A 91 -17.25 -21.33 -1.40
CA ASN A 91 -16.81 -21.57 -2.77
C ASN A 91 -17.61 -22.69 -3.44
N GLU A 92 -18.02 -23.73 -2.71
CA GLU A 92 -18.99 -24.72 -3.17
C GLU A 92 -20.34 -24.10 -3.52
N ALA A 93 -20.71 -23.00 -2.84
CA ALA A 93 -21.89 -22.22 -3.13
C ALA A 93 -21.72 -21.15 -4.24
N GLY A 94 -20.57 -21.16 -4.95
CA GLY A 94 -20.30 -20.30 -6.10
C GLY A 94 -19.52 -19.02 -5.81
N ALA A 95 -19.01 -18.82 -4.60
CA ALA A 95 -18.07 -17.74 -4.31
C ALA A 95 -16.65 -18.08 -4.79
N HIS A 96 -15.76 -17.08 -4.82
CA HIS A 96 -14.35 -17.23 -5.14
C HIS A 96 -13.52 -16.51 -4.07
N VAL A 97 -13.42 -17.13 -2.91
CA VAL A 97 -12.70 -16.57 -1.75
C VAL A 97 -11.39 -17.30 -1.54
N SER A 98 -10.34 -16.55 -1.29
CA SER A 98 -9.03 -17.05 -0.86
C SER A 98 -8.61 -16.41 0.45
N TYR A 99 -7.60 -16.97 1.13
CA TYR A 99 -7.05 -16.38 2.34
C TYR A 99 -5.53 -16.26 2.29
N MET A 100 -5.01 -15.38 3.14
CA MET A 100 -3.58 -15.23 3.39
C MET A 100 -3.33 -14.92 4.86
N ILE A 101 -2.27 -15.52 5.39
CA ILE A 101 -1.78 -15.15 6.72
C ILE A 101 -1.01 -13.84 6.60
N VAL A 102 -1.35 -12.87 7.44
CA VAL A 102 -0.80 -11.52 7.44
C VAL A 102 -0.08 -11.27 8.76
N SER A 103 1.09 -10.66 8.70
CA SER A 103 1.80 -10.23 9.92
C SER A 103 0.98 -9.19 10.66
N GLU A 104 0.70 -9.44 11.94
CA GLU A 104 0.05 -8.47 12.85
C GLU A 104 1.04 -7.64 13.67
N ALA A 105 2.34 -7.72 13.35
CA ALA A 105 3.37 -6.96 14.04
C ALA A 105 3.01 -5.46 14.13
N GLY A 106 3.04 -4.90 15.34
CA GLY A 106 2.67 -3.52 15.60
C GLY A 106 1.18 -3.17 15.47
N ALA A 107 0.28 -4.12 15.16
CA ALA A 107 -1.15 -3.83 15.01
C ALA A 107 -1.78 -3.32 16.31
N SER A 108 -1.39 -3.85 17.46
CA SER A 108 -1.83 -3.38 18.77
C SER A 108 -1.35 -1.96 19.08
N VAL A 109 -0.14 -1.61 18.65
CA VAL A 109 0.41 -0.25 18.81
C VAL A 109 -0.37 0.74 17.95
N TYR A 110 -0.63 0.40 16.68
CA TYR A 110 -1.47 1.21 15.80
C TYR A 110 -2.87 1.40 16.37
N SER A 111 -3.54 0.32 16.75
CA SER A 111 -4.94 0.36 17.20
C SER A 111 -5.14 1.22 18.46
N ALA A 112 -4.14 1.34 19.31
CA ALA A 112 -4.14 2.20 20.49
C ALA A 112 -3.64 3.63 20.21
N SER A 113 -3.19 3.93 19.00
CA SER A 113 -2.61 5.22 18.63
C SER A 113 -3.68 6.32 18.48
N PRO A 114 -3.29 7.61 18.65
CA PRO A 114 -4.17 8.73 18.34
C PRO A 114 -4.67 8.71 16.90
N LEU A 115 -3.82 8.32 15.95
CA LEU A 115 -4.18 8.22 14.53
C LEU A 115 -5.32 7.22 14.31
N ALA A 116 -5.25 6.04 14.92
CA ALA A 116 -6.33 5.06 14.81
C ALA A 116 -7.63 5.53 15.48
N ALA A 117 -7.53 6.32 16.57
CA ALA A 117 -8.66 6.94 17.21
C ALA A 117 -9.32 8.02 16.33
N GLU A 118 -8.53 8.77 15.58
CA GLU A 118 -9.05 9.73 14.59
C GLU A 118 -9.69 9.05 13.39
N GLU A 119 -9.07 7.98 12.87
CA GLU A 119 -9.60 7.22 11.73
C GLU A 119 -10.91 6.47 12.07
N PHE A 120 -11.00 5.93 13.29
CA PHE A 120 -12.09 5.05 13.73
C PHE A 120 -12.57 5.38 15.16
N PRO A 121 -13.13 6.57 15.40
CA PRO A 121 -13.60 6.96 16.73
C PRO A 121 -14.77 6.07 17.23
N GLN A 122 -15.52 5.45 16.30
CA GLN A 122 -16.66 4.60 16.60
C GLN A 122 -16.30 3.15 16.95
N TYR A 123 -15.05 2.71 16.70
CA TYR A 123 -14.62 1.33 16.96
C TYR A 123 -13.68 1.26 18.16
N ASP A 124 -13.78 0.17 18.90
CA ASP A 124 -12.83 -0.13 19.97
C ASP A 124 -11.45 -0.53 19.42
N VAL A 125 -10.47 -0.56 20.31
CA VAL A 125 -9.07 -0.86 19.96
C VAL A 125 -8.93 -2.22 19.25
N ASN A 126 -9.72 -3.21 19.64
CA ASN A 126 -9.62 -4.56 19.08
C ASN A 126 -10.16 -4.61 17.62
N LEU A 127 -11.27 -3.93 17.35
CA LEU A 127 -11.83 -3.85 16.00
C LEU A 127 -10.93 -3.07 15.04
N ARG A 128 -10.22 -2.05 15.54
CA ARG A 128 -9.22 -1.31 14.76
C ARG A 128 -8.08 -2.21 14.30
N SER A 129 -7.64 -3.17 15.12
CA SER A 129 -6.64 -4.18 14.73
C SER A 129 -7.12 -5.02 13.55
N ALA A 130 -8.35 -5.50 13.56
CA ALA A 130 -8.92 -6.29 12.46
C ALA A 130 -8.98 -5.48 11.15
N VAL A 131 -9.32 -4.20 11.23
CA VAL A 131 -9.28 -3.29 10.07
C VAL A 131 -7.86 -3.16 9.52
N SER A 132 -6.87 -2.97 10.40
CA SER A 132 -5.45 -2.87 10.02
C SER A 132 -4.97 -4.15 9.33
N ILE A 133 -5.32 -5.32 9.84
CA ILE A 133 -4.97 -6.62 9.24
C ILE A 133 -5.54 -6.73 7.82
N ALA A 134 -6.80 -6.37 7.60
CA ALA A 134 -7.40 -6.36 6.27
C ALA A 134 -6.67 -5.41 5.31
N ARG A 135 -6.39 -4.19 5.74
CA ARG A 135 -5.69 -3.17 4.94
C ARG A 135 -4.25 -3.54 4.63
N ARG A 136 -3.56 -4.28 5.50
CA ARG A 136 -2.20 -4.79 5.25
C ARG A 136 -2.14 -5.78 4.09
N LEU A 137 -3.19 -6.53 3.83
CA LEU A 137 -3.28 -7.38 2.65
C LEU A 137 -3.51 -6.55 1.39
N GLN A 138 -4.34 -5.51 1.47
CA GLN A 138 -4.66 -4.64 0.35
C GLN A 138 -3.49 -3.75 -0.08
N ASP A 139 -2.83 -3.10 0.88
CA ASP A 139 -1.68 -2.23 0.65
C ASP A 139 -0.79 -2.21 1.90
N PRO A 140 0.18 -3.15 2.00
CA PRO A 140 1.04 -3.28 3.17
C PRO A 140 1.82 -2.01 3.48
N LEU A 141 2.37 -1.37 2.46
CA LEU A 141 3.19 -0.16 2.63
C LEU A 141 2.37 0.99 3.18
N ALA A 142 1.21 1.27 2.59
CA ALA A 142 0.33 2.36 3.01
C ALA A 142 -0.17 2.21 4.45
N GLU A 143 -0.37 0.98 4.91
CA GLU A 143 -0.81 0.71 6.28
C GLU A 143 0.35 0.70 7.26
N LEU A 144 1.48 0.07 6.93
CA LEU A 144 2.62 -0.07 7.83
C LEU A 144 3.36 1.23 8.12
N VAL A 145 3.31 2.22 7.23
CA VAL A 145 3.90 3.55 7.48
C VAL A 145 3.23 4.31 8.64
N LYS A 146 2.04 3.89 9.08
CA LYS A 146 1.33 4.45 10.23
C LYS A 146 1.91 4.01 11.57
N ILE A 147 2.81 3.04 11.56
CA ILE A 147 3.38 2.40 12.74
C ILE A 147 4.85 2.78 12.87
N ASP A 148 5.28 3.08 14.10
CA ASP A 148 6.72 3.21 14.37
C ASP A 148 7.44 1.91 13.96
N PRO A 149 8.45 1.97 13.08
CA PRO A 149 9.16 0.77 12.62
C PRO A 149 9.74 -0.09 13.75
N LYS A 150 10.09 0.51 14.89
CA LYS A 150 10.55 -0.23 16.08
C LYS A 150 9.48 -1.15 16.66
N ALA A 151 8.21 -0.79 16.54
CA ALA A 151 7.09 -1.59 17.01
C ALA A 151 6.81 -2.81 16.13
N ILE A 152 7.36 -2.87 14.93
CA ILE A 152 7.24 -4.03 14.02
C ILE A 152 8.20 -5.16 14.42
N GLY A 153 9.23 -4.86 15.21
CA GLY A 153 10.21 -5.85 15.67
C GLY A 153 11.30 -6.12 14.63
N VAL A 154 12.35 -5.30 14.63
CA VAL A 154 13.43 -5.35 13.64
C VAL A 154 14.58 -6.28 14.00
N GLY A 155 14.58 -6.83 15.19
CA GLY A 155 15.56 -7.83 15.61
C GLY A 155 15.72 -7.93 17.13
N GLN A 156 16.31 -9.06 17.56
CA GLN A 156 16.50 -9.33 19.00
C GLN A 156 17.51 -8.37 19.67
N TYR A 157 18.42 -7.77 18.90
CA TYR A 157 19.42 -6.82 19.38
C TYR A 157 19.00 -5.35 19.23
N GLN A 158 17.76 -5.11 18.95
CA GLN A 158 17.20 -3.75 18.77
C GLN A 158 17.46 -2.87 20.00
N HIS A 159 17.37 -3.43 21.20
CA HIS A 159 17.54 -2.70 22.47
C HIS A 159 19.02 -2.40 22.80
N ASP A 160 19.95 -3.09 22.17
CA ASP A 160 21.39 -2.88 22.35
C ASP A 160 21.96 -1.80 21.43
N MET A 161 21.14 -1.30 20.50
CA MET A 161 21.55 -0.26 19.55
C MET A 161 21.25 1.15 20.07
N PRO A 162 22.10 2.14 19.74
CA PRO A 162 21.79 3.52 20.06
C PRO A 162 20.45 3.96 19.47
N PRO A 163 19.47 4.37 20.28
CA PRO A 163 18.08 4.61 19.82
C PRO A 163 17.98 5.57 18.64
N LYS A 164 18.74 6.67 18.66
CA LYS A 164 18.72 7.68 17.60
C LYS A 164 19.21 7.11 16.26
N ARG A 165 20.30 6.32 16.29
CA ARG A 165 20.84 5.69 15.06
C ARG A 165 19.89 4.63 14.50
N LEU A 166 19.22 3.89 15.38
CA LEU A 166 18.18 2.93 14.98
C LEU A 166 17.01 3.64 14.32
N ASP A 167 16.51 4.74 14.93
CA ASP A 167 15.44 5.54 14.35
C ASP A 167 15.78 6.08 12.97
N GLU A 168 16.95 6.68 12.81
CA GLU A 168 17.43 7.22 11.54
C GLU A 168 17.50 6.14 10.46
N ALA A 169 18.10 4.99 10.78
CA ALA A 169 18.25 3.88 9.84
C ALA A 169 16.89 3.30 9.42
N LEU A 170 15.98 3.08 10.38
CA LEU A 170 14.65 2.51 10.09
C LEU A 170 13.76 3.47 9.30
N ASN A 171 13.79 4.76 9.64
CA ASN A 171 13.08 5.77 8.87
C ASN A 171 13.62 5.87 7.43
N GLY A 172 14.94 5.79 7.26
CA GLY A 172 15.56 5.73 5.94
C GLY A 172 15.05 4.55 5.11
N VAL A 173 15.00 3.35 5.69
CA VAL A 173 14.46 2.15 5.00
C VAL A 173 12.99 2.35 4.60
N VAL A 174 12.16 2.94 5.46
CA VAL A 174 10.76 3.22 5.14
C VAL A 174 10.66 4.21 3.98
N GLU A 175 11.42 5.29 4.00
CA GLU A 175 11.43 6.29 2.94
C GLU A 175 11.93 5.71 1.61
N ASP A 176 12.99 4.91 1.64
CA ASP A 176 13.50 4.22 0.44
C ASP A 176 12.45 3.29 -0.16
N CYS A 177 11.75 2.51 0.65
CA CYS A 177 10.66 1.64 0.18
C CYS A 177 9.52 2.44 -0.45
N VAL A 178 9.08 3.54 0.20
CA VAL A 178 7.98 4.38 -0.30
C VAL A 178 8.36 5.03 -1.62
N ASN A 179 9.58 5.58 -1.72
CA ASN A 179 10.04 6.25 -2.93
C ASN A 179 10.30 5.25 -4.08
N ALA A 180 10.80 4.05 -3.79
CA ALA A 180 10.98 3.00 -4.80
C ALA A 180 9.65 2.53 -5.42
N VAL A 181 8.62 2.35 -4.60
CA VAL A 181 7.28 1.93 -5.08
C VAL A 181 6.55 3.07 -5.78
N GLY A 182 6.74 4.29 -5.32
CA GLY A 182 5.96 5.46 -5.74
C GLY A 182 4.59 5.54 -5.05
N VAL A 183 4.05 6.74 -5.01
CA VAL A 183 2.84 7.05 -4.26
C VAL A 183 1.78 7.68 -5.15
N ASP A 184 0.57 7.10 -5.17
CA ASP A 184 -0.59 7.69 -5.84
C ASP A 184 -1.07 8.92 -5.04
N VAL A 185 -0.92 10.10 -5.63
CA VAL A 185 -1.26 11.38 -4.99
C VAL A 185 -2.76 11.52 -4.70
N ASN A 186 -3.61 10.81 -5.44
CA ASN A 186 -5.06 10.89 -5.33
C ASN A 186 -5.64 9.98 -4.23
N THR A 187 -4.91 8.94 -3.83
CA THR A 187 -5.39 7.95 -2.84
C THR A 187 -4.59 7.94 -1.54
N ALA A 188 -3.35 8.42 -1.56
CA ALA A 188 -2.46 8.33 -0.41
C ALA A 188 -2.94 9.15 0.79
N SER A 189 -2.75 8.58 1.98
CA SER A 189 -2.95 9.28 3.26
C SER A 189 -1.84 10.29 3.54
N PRO A 190 -2.05 11.26 4.44
CA PRO A 190 -0.98 12.14 4.90
C PRO A 190 0.22 11.38 5.47
N SER A 191 -0.04 10.26 6.17
CA SER A 191 1.01 9.40 6.74
C SER A 191 1.92 8.79 5.68
N LEU A 192 1.38 8.41 4.53
CA LEU A 192 2.17 7.90 3.41
C LEU A 192 2.87 9.03 2.66
N LEU A 193 2.17 10.12 2.36
CA LEU A 193 2.71 11.26 1.62
C LEU A 193 3.91 11.90 2.32
N GLN A 194 3.91 12.02 3.64
CA GLN A 194 5.04 12.60 4.38
C GLN A 194 6.34 11.79 4.28
N ARG A 195 6.28 10.53 3.83
CA ARG A 195 7.45 9.68 3.57
C ARG A 195 8.06 9.89 2.18
N VAL A 196 7.38 10.63 1.32
CA VAL A 196 7.89 10.99 0.00
C VAL A 196 8.97 12.06 0.13
N ALA A 197 10.09 11.89 -0.57
CA ALA A 197 11.17 12.88 -0.57
C ALA A 197 10.64 14.27 -0.95
N GLY A 198 11.08 15.30 -0.23
CA GLY A 198 10.64 16.69 -0.42
C GLY A 198 9.30 17.06 0.21
N LEU A 199 8.54 16.10 0.75
CA LEU A 199 7.31 16.35 1.50
C LEU A 199 7.55 16.25 3.02
N ASN A 200 6.72 16.96 3.77
CA ASN A 200 6.67 16.90 5.23
C ASN A 200 5.22 16.77 5.70
N ALA A 201 5.00 16.69 7.01
CA ALA A 201 3.65 16.54 7.56
C ALA A 201 2.68 17.65 7.13
N THR A 202 3.15 18.88 7.01
CA THR A 202 2.31 20.03 6.60
C THR A 202 1.96 19.93 5.12
N THR A 203 2.94 19.73 4.24
CA THR A 203 2.70 19.63 2.79
C THR A 203 1.88 18.38 2.45
N ALA A 204 2.08 17.26 3.15
CA ALA A 204 1.27 16.06 2.99
C ALA A 204 -0.21 16.31 3.31
N LYS A 205 -0.51 16.99 4.41
CA LYS A 205 -1.88 17.40 4.75
C LYS A 205 -2.47 18.36 3.71
N ASN A 206 -1.65 19.30 3.22
CA ASN A 206 -2.09 20.25 2.19
C ASN A 206 -2.40 19.57 0.85
N VAL A 207 -1.67 18.52 0.48
CA VAL A 207 -1.98 17.70 -0.71
C VAL A 207 -3.37 17.07 -0.58
N VAL A 208 -3.66 16.46 0.56
CA VAL A 208 -4.98 15.86 0.81
C VAL A 208 -6.08 16.90 0.80
N ALA A 209 -5.92 18.01 1.51
CA ALA A 209 -6.89 19.10 1.53
C ALA A 209 -7.15 19.67 0.12
N TYR A 210 -6.10 19.87 -0.66
CA TYR A 210 -6.22 20.38 -2.02
C TYR A 210 -7.07 19.46 -2.91
N ARG A 211 -6.85 18.13 -2.88
CA ARG A 211 -7.65 17.20 -3.70
C ARG A 211 -9.09 17.07 -3.22
N GLU A 212 -9.33 17.24 -1.92
CA GLU A 212 -10.70 17.26 -1.36
C GLU A 212 -11.48 18.49 -1.80
N GLU A 213 -10.83 19.65 -1.88
CA GLU A 213 -11.45 20.91 -2.29
C GLU A 213 -11.58 21.06 -3.81
N ASN A 214 -10.60 20.60 -4.58
CA ASN A 214 -10.49 20.85 -6.02
C ASN A 214 -10.70 19.61 -6.90
N GLY A 215 -10.97 18.46 -6.30
CA GLY A 215 -11.04 17.19 -6.99
C GLY A 215 -9.67 16.53 -7.22
N PRO A 216 -9.64 15.32 -7.81
CA PRO A 216 -8.41 14.58 -8.04
C PRO A 216 -7.41 15.35 -8.90
N PHE A 217 -6.13 15.14 -8.63
CA PHE A 217 -5.06 15.63 -9.52
C PHE A 217 -5.17 14.92 -10.88
N THR A 218 -5.02 15.68 -11.97
CA THR A 218 -5.04 15.17 -13.35
C THR A 218 -3.68 15.31 -14.04
N SER A 219 -2.69 15.87 -13.38
CA SER A 219 -1.30 15.95 -13.84
C SER A 219 -0.34 16.19 -12.68
N ARG A 220 0.93 15.81 -12.84
CA ARG A 220 1.98 16.16 -11.89
C ARG A 220 2.15 17.68 -11.70
N LYS A 221 1.99 18.46 -12.75
CA LYS A 221 2.10 19.94 -12.68
C LYS A 221 1.10 20.57 -11.70
N GLN A 222 -0.06 19.98 -11.51
CA GLN A 222 -1.05 20.50 -10.55
C GLN A 222 -0.55 20.43 -9.10
N ILE A 223 0.41 19.58 -8.79
CA ILE A 223 1.00 19.47 -7.45
C ILE A 223 1.66 20.81 -7.03
N LEU A 224 2.16 21.58 -7.99
CA LEU A 224 2.68 22.94 -7.74
C LEU A 224 1.63 23.93 -7.21
N LYS A 225 0.34 23.64 -7.34
CA LYS A 225 -0.76 24.46 -6.81
C LYS A 225 -1.05 24.20 -5.33
N VAL A 226 -0.45 23.16 -4.76
CA VAL A 226 -0.63 22.82 -3.34
C VAL A 226 0.03 23.90 -2.47
N PRO A 227 -0.69 24.45 -1.46
CA PRO A 227 -0.13 25.44 -0.57
C PRO A 227 1.14 24.96 0.14
N LYS A 228 2.13 25.82 0.25
CA LYS A 228 3.46 25.56 0.86
C LYS A 228 4.32 24.52 0.15
N LEU A 229 3.88 23.98 -0.98
CA LEU A 229 4.66 23.10 -1.83
C LEU A 229 5.28 23.95 -2.95
N GLY A 230 6.49 24.45 -2.71
CA GLY A 230 7.21 25.29 -3.67
C GLY A 230 7.93 24.47 -4.75
N PRO A 231 8.55 25.17 -5.74
CA PRO A 231 9.26 24.52 -6.84
C PRO A 231 10.34 23.55 -6.42
N LYS A 232 11.09 23.87 -5.35
CA LYS A 232 12.15 22.98 -4.81
C LYS A 232 11.57 21.68 -4.25
N ALA A 233 10.48 21.75 -3.50
CA ALA A 233 9.80 20.55 -3.00
C ALA A 233 9.22 19.73 -4.14
N PHE A 234 8.65 20.37 -5.15
CA PHE A 234 8.15 19.70 -6.36
C PHE A 234 9.27 18.97 -7.10
N GLU A 235 10.41 19.61 -7.32
CA GLU A 235 11.58 18.99 -7.94
C GLU A 235 12.01 17.71 -7.20
N GLN A 236 11.95 17.72 -5.88
CA GLN A 236 12.30 16.54 -5.06
C GLN A 236 11.24 15.44 -5.08
N CYS A 237 9.95 15.77 -5.07
CA CYS A 237 8.88 14.79 -4.92
C CYS A 237 8.28 14.28 -6.23
N ALA A 238 8.40 15.02 -7.33
CA ALA A 238 7.65 14.77 -8.56
C ALA A 238 7.88 13.37 -9.15
N GLY A 239 9.10 12.86 -9.13
CA GLY A 239 9.44 11.52 -9.63
C GLY A 239 8.88 10.38 -8.78
N PHE A 240 8.50 10.63 -7.53
CA PHE A 240 7.99 9.63 -6.60
C PHE A 240 6.47 9.66 -6.45
N LEU A 241 5.81 10.71 -6.94
CA LEU A 241 4.36 10.82 -6.97
C LEU A 241 3.81 10.28 -8.29
N ARG A 242 2.72 9.54 -8.22
CA ARG A 242 2.02 8.97 -9.38
C ARG A 242 0.65 9.62 -9.54
N VAL A 243 0.28 9.90 -10.78
CA VAL A 243 -1.04 10.42 -11.15
C VAL A 243 -1.63 9.50 -12.22
N PRO A 244 -2.25 8.38 -11.84
CA PRO A 244 -2.80 7.39 -12.79
C PRO A 244 -3.84 7.99 -13.75
N GLU A 245 -4.56 9.01 -13.30
CA GLU A 245 -5.61 9.70 -14.05
C GLU A 245 -5.08 10.73 -15.05
N SER A 246 -3.75 10.95 -15.08
CA SER A 246 -3.14 11.91 -16.01
C SER A 246 -3.28 11.45 -17.47
N ARG A 247 -3.45 12.42 -18.34
CA ARG A 247 -3.37 12.19 -19.79
C ARG A 247 -1.94 11.85 -20.25
N SER A 248 -0.94 12.33 -19.54
CA SER A 248 0.45 11.96 -19.75
C SER A 248 0.75 10.65 -19.04
N VAL A 249 1.06 9.62 -19.80
CA VAL A 249 1.42 8.30 -19.26
C VAL A 249 2.63 8.39 -18.34
N LEU A 250 3.57 9.29 -18.63
CA LEU A 250 4.80 9.50 -17.86
C LEU A 250 4.53 10.01 -16.44
N ASP A 251 3.39 10.66 -16.18
CA ASP A 251 2.98 11.07 -14.84
C ASP A 251 2.65 9.88 -13.90
N ASN A 252 2.50 8.69 -14.46
CA ASN A 252 2.33 7.44 -13.71
C ASN A 252 3.57 6.54 -13.76
N THR A 253 4.74 7.10 -13.94
CA THR A 253 6.03 6.40 -13.99
C THR A 253 7.00 6.95 -12.96
N ALA A 254 8.15 6.29 -12.80
CA ALA A 254 9.25 6.78 -11.97
C ALA A 254 10.06 7.91 -12.65
N VAL A 255 9.81 8.18 -13.92
CA VAL A 255 10.54 9.20 -14.68
C VAL A 255 10.24 10.58 -14.13
N HIS A 256 11.30 11.32 -13.79
CA HIS A 256 11.15 12.72 -13.35
C HIS A 256 10.71 13.61 -14.52
N PRO A 257 9.84 14.62 -14.29
CA PRO A 257 9.38 15.53 -15.37
C PRO A 257 10.49 16.17 -16.20
N GLU A 258 11.63 16.43 -15.60
CA GLU A 258 12.81 16.97 -16.32
C GLU A 258 13.35 16.02 -17.38
N SER A 259 13.12 14.72 -17.23
CA SER A 259 13.59 13.67 -18.14
C SER A 259 12.53 13.20 -19.14
N TYR A 260 11.35 13.82 -19.19
CA TYR A 260 10.27 13.41 -20.12
C TYR A 260 10.69 13.46 -21.59
N ALA A 261 11.38 14.51 -22.00
CA ALA A 261 11.88 14.60 -23.37
C ALA A 261 12.88 13.49 -23.72
N ALA A 262 13.76 13.17 -22.78
CA ALA A 262 14.71 12.06 -22.93
C ALA A 262 13.99 10.69 -22.99
N ALA A 263 12.97 10.49 -22.16
CA ALA A 263 12.17 9.26 -22.17
C ALA A 263 11.41 9.07 -23.48
N GLU A 264 10.75 10.10 -23.98
CA GLU A 264 10.05 10.08 -25.27
C GLU A 264 11.01 9.82 -26.44
N LYS A 265 12.19 10.44 -26.41
CA LYS A 265 13.22 10.19 -27.40
C LYS A 265 13.72 8.76 -27.37
N LEU A 266 13.97 8.21 -26.17
CA LEU A 266 14.40 6.83 -25.98
C LEU A 266 13.38 5.84 -26.53
N LEU A 267 12.09 6.03 -26.22
CA LEU A 267 11.01 5.21 -26.80
C LEU A 267 11.04 5.24 -28.34
N SER A 268 11.17 6.44 -28.91
CA SER A 268 11.27 6.57 -30.37
C SER A 268 12.47 5.82 -30.96
N LEU A 269 13.64 5.91 -30.33
CA LEU A 269 14.87 5.22 -30.77
C LEU A 269 14.76 3.69 -30.72
N THR A 270 13.98 3.17 -29.77
CA THR A 270 13.78 1.74 -29.53
C THR A 270 12.52 1.18 -30.19
N GLY A 271 11.79 2.01 -30.95
CA GLY A 271 10.58 1.60 -31.64
C GLY A 271 9.35 1.41 -30.75
N HIS A 272 9.38 1.97 -29.54
CA HIS A 272 8.27 1.94 -28.59
C HIS A 272 7.48 3.25 -28.59
N THR A 273 6.28 3.21 -28.02
CA THR A 273 5.37 4.33 -27.89
C THR A 273 4.97 4.56 -26.43
N LEU A 274 4.39 5.69 -26.12
CA LEU A 274 3.78 5.96 -24.80
C LEU A 274 2.63 4.98 -24.48
N THR A 275 1.98 4.45 -25.50
CA THR A 275 0.97 3.38 -25.32
C THR A 275 1.59 2.10 -24.82
N ASP A 276 2.79 1.74 -25.31
CA ASP A 276 3.51 0.54 -24.84
C ASP A 276 3.92 0.68 -23.37
N VAL A 277 4.28 1.90 -22.93
CA VAL A 277 4.53 2.20 -21.50
C VAL A 277 3.27 1.92 -20.68
N ARG A 278 2.13 2.44 -21.10
CA ARG A 278 0.85 2.26 -20.40
C ARG A 278 0.43 0.79 -20.34
N ASP A 279 0.67 0.05 -21.41
CA ASP A 279 0.27 -1.35 -21.56
C ASP A 279 1.31 -2.34 -21.01
N GLY A 280 2.43 -1.84 -20.46
CA GLY A 280 3.50 -2.68 -19.91
C GLY A 280 4.27 -3.50 -20.96
N LYS A 281 4.32 -3.04 -22.21
CA LYS A 281 4.94 -3.75 -23.34
C LYS A 281 6.39 -3.32 -23.60
N LEU A 282 7.18 -3.16 -22.54
CA LEU A 282 8.59 -2.73 -22.61
C LEU A 282 9.61 -3.83 -22.27
N GLY A 283 9.18 -5.09 -22.29
CA GLY A 283 10.03 -6.19 -21.85
C GLY A 283 11.35 -6.38 -22.62
N ASP A 284 11.43 -5.86 -23.83
CA ASP A 284 12.62 -5.88 -24.71
C ASP A 284 13.40 -4.55 -24.71
N LEU A 285 12.95 -3.52 -24.00
CA LEU A 285 13.55 -2.18 -24.02
C LEU A 285 15.06 -2.19 -23.75
N ASN A 286 15.47 -2.88 -22.69
CA ASN A 286 16.88 -3.01 -22.34
C ASN A 286 17.71 -3.74 -23.41
N ALA A 287 17.15 -4.71 -24.10
CA ALA A 287 17.79 -5.40 -25.22
C ALA A 287 17.95 -4.45 -26.40
N GLN A 288 16.93 -3.66 -26.72
CA GLN A 288 16.96 -2.64 -27.76
C GLN A 288 18.02 -1.56 -27.50
N ILE A 289 18.13 -1.08 -26.24
CA ILE A 289 19.16 -0.10 -25.84
C ILE A 289 20.56 -0.68 -26.05
N ARG A 290 20.79 -1.93 -25.65
CA ARG A 290 22.10 -2.59 -25.86
C ARG A 290 22.43 -2.74 -27.34
N THR A 291 21.46 -3.08 -28.18
CA THR A 291 21.62 -3.22 -29.62
C THR A 291 21.91 -1.87 -30.29
N TYR A 292 21.25 -0.82 -29.85
CA TYR A 292 21.50 0.54 -30.37
C TYR A 292 22.85 1.09 -29.91
N GLY A 293 23.34 0.68 -28.75
CA GLY A 293 24.52 1.19 -28.06
C GLY A 293 24.16 2.20 -27.00
N GLU A 294 24.42 1.87 -25.72
CA GLU A 294 24.00 2.66 -24.56
C GLU A 294 24.54 4.10 -24.58
N ASP A 295 25.85 4.27 -24.90
CA ASP A 295 26.48 5.60 -25.00
C ASP A 295 25.87 6.44 -26.12
N ARG A 296 25.56 5.82 -27.24
CA ARG A 296 24.92 6.48 -28.39
C ARG A 296 23.48 6.88 -28.03
N ALA A 297 22.73 5.99 -27.41
CA ALA A 297 21.38 6.27 -26.97
C ALA A 297 21.34 7.44 -25.96
N ALA A 298 22.26 7.47 -25.00
CA ALA A 298 22.38 8.56 -24.05
C ALA A 298 22.68 9.90 -24.74
N ALA A 299 23.64 9.92 -25.66
CA ALA A 299 23.97 11.11 -26.43
C ALA A 299 22.79 11.61 -27.28
N ASP A 300 22.08 10.70 -27.97
CA ASP A 300 20.94 11.03 -28.80
C ASP A 300 19.73 11.52 -27.99
N CYS A 301 19.59 11.06 -26.74
CA CYS A 301 18.58 11.53 -25.78
C CYS A 301 18.99 12.81 -25.04
N GLY A 302 20.24 13.27 -25.20
CA GLY A 302 20.75 14.47 -24.55
C GLY A 302 21.00 14.32 -23.06
N VAL A 303 21.28 13.12 -22.59
CA VAL A 303 21.49 12.79 -21.16
C VAL A 303 22.78 11.97 -20.97
N GLY A 304 23.24 11.85 -19.72
CA GLY A 304 24.31 10.93 -19.38
C GLY A 304 23.83 9.48 -19.30
N VAL A 305 24.74 8.52 -19.42
CA VAL A 305 24.41 7.06 -19.29
C VAL A 305 23.72 6.72 -17.98
N PRO A 306 24.10 7.26 -16.80
CA PRO A 306 23.36 7.02 -15.57
C PRO A 306 21.90 7.45 -15.66
N THR A 307 21.63 8.67 -16.17
CA THR A 307 20.26 9.16 -16.36
C THR A 307 19.46 8.33 -17.38
N LEU A 308 20.12 7.85 -18.44
CA LEU A 308 19.49 6.95 -19.40
C LEU A 308 19.01 5.66 -18.71
N ARG A 309 19.83 5.09 -17.86
CA ARG A 309 19.49 3.86 -17.09
C ARG A 309 18.35 4.09 -16.11
N ASP A 310 18.28 5.26 -15.50
CA ASP A 310 17.19 5.64 -14.58
C ASP A 310 15.87 5.86 -15.31
N VAL A 311 15.93 6.29 -16.56
CA VAL A 311 14.76 6.53 -17.42
C VAL A 311 14.23 5.24 -18.04
N ALA A 312 15.11 4.27 -18.31
CA ALA A 312 14.77 3.01 -18.96
C ALA A 312 14.18 1.97 -18.02
#